data_db43e0f122bf54d31352c119fec2df5b
#
_entry.id   db43e0f122bf54d31352c119fec2df5b
#
_cell.length_a   1.000
_cell.length_b   1.000
_cell.length_c   1.000
_cell.angle_alpha   90.00
_cell.angle_beta   90.00
_cell.angle_gamma   90.00
#
_symmetry.space_group_name_H-M   'P 1'
#
loop_
_entity.id
_entity.type
_entity.pdbx_description
1 polymer ?
#
loop_
_entity_poly.entity_id
_entity_poly.type
_entity_poly.pdbx_seq_one_letter_code
_entity_poly.pdbx_strand_id
1 'polypeptide(L)'
;MKKSLLLSLAGAALAVSAVNANAAAAASCDRACLEGMVERYFDAVIANNPSAVPLSPNVRFTEDGQRLLIGDGLWNTAKAKGKYRLFVTDVPAGSVAVLATIQEDHREAGNFNGSLISLRLRVKDRQITEIEQIVFRFPNETGEAHNRTYNRVDNMATHPLYLQEIPAGERLSRSELISQGNKYFTGLQK
;
A
#
# COMPACT_ATOMS: atom_id res chain seq x y z
N MET A 1 -85.60 -28.34 16.61
CA MET A 1 -84.37 -27.97 17.38
C MET A 1 -83.14 -28.22 16.48
N LYS A 2 -82.66 -27.17 15.82
CA LYS A 2 -81.48 -27.25 14.90
C LYS A 2 -80.28 -26.59 15.61
N LYS A 3 -79.27 -27.36 15.91
CA LYS A 3 -77.99 -26.87 16.47
C LYS A 3 -77.06 -26.51 15.33
N SER A 4 -76.74 -25.22 15.20
CA SER A 4 -75.75 -24.74 14.25
C SER A 4 -74.33 -24.89 14.89
N LEU A 5 -73.45 -25.55 14.14
CA LEU A 5 -72.05 -25.73 14.50
C LEU A 5 -71.24 -24.63 13.77
N LEU A 6 -70.73 -23.73 14.53
CA LEU A 6 -69.80 -22.68 14.02
C LEU A 6 -68.34 -23.23 13.99
N LEU A 7 -67.82 -23.38 12.76
CA LEU A 7 -66.44 -23.80 12.53
C LEU A 7 -65.53 -22.54 12.51
N SER A 8 -64.69 -22.37 13.50
CA SER A 8 -63.71 -21.30 13.55
C SER A 8 -62.45 -21.72 12.76
N LEU A 9 -62.21 -21.07 11.61
CA LEU A 9 -60.93 -21.19 10.91
C LEU A 9 -59.91 -20.27 11.61
N ALA A 10 -58.92 -20.86 12.26
CA ALA A 10 -57.73 -20.15 12.75
C ALA A 10 -56.74 -20.04 11.58
N GLY A 11 -56.59 -18.84 11.02
CA GLY A 11 -55.57 -18.53 10.02
C GLY A 11 -54.20 -18.35 10.67
N ALA A 12 -53.28 -19.27 10.41
CA ALA A 12 -51.89 -19.12 10.80
C ALA A 12 -51.21 -18.18 9.81
N ALA A 13 -50.89 -16.97 10.25
CA ALA A 13 -50.06 -16.02 9.51
C ALA A 13 -48.60 -16.45 9.63
N LEU A 14 -48.01 -16.98 8.54
CA LEU A 14 -46.60 -17.22 8.40
C LEU A 14 -45.90 -15.86 8.22
N ALA A 15 -45.24 -15.35 9.26
CA ALA A 15 -44.34 -14.23 9.19
C ALA A 15 -43.07 -14.68 8.48
N VAL A 16 -42.91 -14.34 7.19
CA VAL A 16 -41.68 -14.48 6.46
C VAL A 16 -40.72 -13.38 6.94
N SER A 17 -39.82 -13.72 7.83
CA SER A 17 -38.70 -12.85 8.22
C SER A 17 -37.75 -12.72 7.02
N ALA A 18 -37.83 -11.59 6.31
CA ALA A 18 -36.82 -11.22 5.31
C ALA A 18 -35.49 -11.03 6.04
N VAL A 19 -34.61 -12.01 5.94
CA VAL A 19 -33.23 -11.88 6.35
C VAL A 19 -32.59 -10.92 5.35
N ASN A 20 -32.51 -9.64 5.71
CA ASN A 20 -31.69 -8.67 5.01
C ASN A 20 -30.21 -9.09 5.19
N ALA A 21 -29.72 -9.90 4.27
CA ALA A 21 -28.32 -10.11 4.07
C ALA A 21 -27.75 -8.81 3.49
N ASN A 22 -27.52 -7.80 4.34
CA ASN A 22 -26.54 -6.77 4.09
C ASN A 22 -25.17 -7.47 4.12
N ALA A 23 -24.80 -8.10 3.00
CA ALA A 23 -23.41 -8.29 2.68
C ALA A 23 -22.86 -6.87 2.55
N ALA A 24 -22.29 -6.35 3.65
CA ALA A 24 -21.49 -5.13 3.62
C ALA A 24 -20.43 -5.38 2.55
N ALA A 25 -20.62 -4.77 1.37
CA ALA A 25 -19.62 -4.76 0.33
C ALA A 25 -18.33 -4.35 1.04
N ALA A 26 -17.32 -5.23 1.01
CA ALA A 26 -16.08 -4.99 1.71
C ALA A 26 -15.61 -3.59 1.29
N ALA A 27 -15.62 -2.65 2.24
CA ALA A 27 -15.46 -1.25 1.93
C ALA A 27 -14.14 -1.08 1.18
N SER A 28 -14.21 -0.55 -0.05
CA SER A 28 -13.03 -0.31 -0.86
C SER A 28 -12.02 0.50 -0.04
N CYS A 29 -10.74 0.15 -0.15
CA CYS A 29 -9.68 0.87 0.56
C CYS A 29 -9.54 2.24 -0.11
N ASP A 30 -9.94 3.31 0.56
CA ASP A 30 -9.77 4.68 0.11
C ASP A 30 -8.30 5.14 0.21
N ARG A 31 -8.02 6.39 -0.13
CA ARG A 31 -6.67 6.95 -0.07
C ARG A 31 -6.03 6.78 1.30
N ALA A 32 -6.72 7.16 2.37
CA ALA A 32 -6.18 7.06 3.73
C ALA A 32 -5.91 5.62 4.15
N CYS A 33 -6.79 4.70 3.75
CA CYS A 33 -6.61 3.27 3.95
C CYS A 33 -5.37 2.74 3.21
N LEU A 34 -5.18 3.11 1.93
CA LEU A 34 -4.03 2.67 1.12
C LEU A 34 -2.71 3.22 1.67
N GLU A 35 -2.65 4.50 2.00
CA GLU A 35 -1.45 5.13 2.60
C GLU A 35 -1.16 4.54 3.99
N GLY A 36 -2.20 4.28 4.79
CA GLY A 36 -2.07 3.58 6.07
C GLY A 36 -1.59 2.13 5.95
N MET A 37 -1.84 1.45 4.80
CA MET A 37 -1.27 0.12 4.53
C MET A 37 0.25 0.19 4.35
N VAL A 38 0.77 1.24 3.72
CA VAL A 38 2.22 1.46 3.57
C VAL A 38 2.87 1.65 4.94
N GLU A 39 2.29 2.48 5.80
CA GLU A 39 2.87 2.70 7.12
C GLU A 39 2.86 1.43 7.98
N ARG A 40 1.79 0.64 7.94
CA ARG A 40 1.74 -0.68 8.61
C ARG A 40 2.72 -1.67 8.01
N TYR A 41 2.94 -1.64 6.70
CA TYR A 41 3.94 -2.47 6.05
C TYR A 41 5.35 -2.12 6.56
N PHE A 42 5.72 -0.85 6.62
CA PHE A 42 7.01 -0.44 7.17
C PHE A 42 7.17 -0.80 8.63
N ASP A 43 6.12 -0.65 9.46
CA ASP A 43 6.16 -1.07 10.85
C ASP A 43 6.39 -2.58 10.98
N ALA A 44 5.73 -3.38 10.14
CA ALA A 44 5.92 -4.83 10.10
C ALA A 44 7.33 -5.23 9.65
N VAL A 45 7.87 -4.55 8.62
CA VAL A 45 9.24 -4.75 8.11
C VAL A 45 10.26 -4.46 9.21
N ILE A 46 10.14 -3.32 9.89
CA ILE A 46 11.06 -2.93 10.97
C ILE A 46 11.00 -3.88 12.15
N ALA A 47 9.80 -4.37 12.48
CA ALA A 47 9.62 -5.38 13.53
C ALA A 47 10.03 -6.78 13.09
N ASN A 48 10.40 -6.98 11.82
CA ASN A 48 10.60 -8.29 11.19
C ASN A 48 9.44 -9.27 11.50
N ASN A 49 8.22 -8.75 11.42
CA ASN A 49 7.01 -9.49 11.75
C ASN A 49 5.97 -9.41 10.63
N PRO A 50 6.01 -10.32 9.65
CA PRO A 50 5.04 -10.34 8.55
C PRO A 50 3.58 -10.49 8.99
N SER A 51 3.31 -11.06 10.16
CA SER A 51 1.95 -11.24 10.66
C SER A 51 1.30 -9.94 11.17
N ALA A 52 2.08 -8.88 11.35
CA ALA A 52 1.59 -7.58 11.80
C ALA A 52 0.88 -6.76 10.70
N VAL A 53 0.96 -7.22 9.43
CA VAL A 53 0.33 -6.55 8.30
C VAL A 53 -0.56 -7.54 7.53
N PRO A 54 -1.73 -7.12 6.99
CA PRO A 54 -2.66 -8.02 6.34
C PRO A 54 -2.15 -8.43 4.94
N LEU A 55 -1.35 -9.47 4.87
CA LEU A 55 -0.87 -10.06 3.63
C LEU A 55 -1.85 -11.11 3.11
N SER A 56 -2.07 -11.11 1.79
CA SER A 56 -2.76 -12.22 1.13
C SER A 56 -1.93 -13.51 1.23
N PRO A 57 -2.55 -14.69 1.36
CA PRO A 57 -1.81 -15.96 1.38
C PRO A 57 -0.90 -16.18 0.16
N ASN A 58 -1.25 -15.58 -0.98
CA ASN A 58 -0.51 -15.67 -2.22
C ASN A 58 0.16 -14.34 -2.59
N VAL A 59 0.56 -13.53 -1.61
CA VAL A 59 1.21 -12.25 -1.85
C VAL A 59 2.47 -12.44 -2.71
N ARG A 60 2.60 -11.59 -3.74
CA ARG A 60 3.82 -11.53 -4.55
C ARG A 60 4.73 -10.44 -4.00
N PHE A 61 5.93 -10.81 -3.60
CA PHE A 61 6.94 -9.89 -3.14
C PHE A 61 8.14 -9.87 -4.07
N THR A 62 8.55 -8.68 -4.48
CA THR A 62 9.79 -8.45 -5.25
C THR A 62 10.58 -7.31 -4.64
N GLU A 63 11.90 -7.48 -4.55
CA GLU A 63 12.87 -6.45 -4.20
C GLU A 63 13.92 -6.37 -5.31
N ASP A 64 14.19 -5.18 -5.82
CA ASP A 64 15.17 -4.91 -6.89
C ASP A 64 14.98 -5.83 -8.12
N GLY A 65 13.72 -6.11 -8.46
CA GLY A 65 13.33 -6.98 -9.58
C GLY A 65 13.43 -8.48 -9.30
N GLN A 66 13.95 -8.89 -8.13
CA GLN A 66 14.04 -10.30 -7.74
C GLN A 66 12.82 -10.70 -6.90
N ARG A 67 12.29 -11.91 -7.16
CA ARG A 67 11.25 -12.48 -6.31
C ARG A 67 11.88 -13.04 -5.03
N LEU A 68 11.40 -12.56 -3.90
CA LEU A 68 11.84 -12.98 -2.59
C LEU A 68 10.69 -13.60 -1.78
N LEU A 69 11.03 -14.29 -0.70
CA LEU A 69 10.07 -14.68 0.32
C LEU A 69 9.79 -13.48 1.25
N ILE A 70 8.58 -13.43 1.79
CA ILE A 70 8.27 -12.44 2.83
C ILE A 70 9.17 -12.72 4.05
N GLY A 71 9.80 -11.68 4.55
CA GLY A 71 10.80 -11.79 5.62
C GLY A 71 12.25 -11.66 5.12
N ASP A 72 12.49 -11.77 3.81
CA ASP A 72 13.83 -11.61 3.22
C ASP A 72 14.10 -10.16 2.77
N GLY A 73 15.33 -9.90 2.37
CA GLY A 73 15.79 -8.59 1.88
C GLY A 73 15.70 -7.51 2.96
N LEU A 74 15.03 -6.40 2.66
CA LEU A 74 14.86 -5.26 3.57
C LEU A 74 14.27 -5.66 4.94
N TRP A 75 13.48 -6.72 5.01
CA TRP A 75 12.93 -7.22 6.28
C TRP A 75 14.01 -7.59 7.30
N ASN A 76 15.17 -8.03 6.82
CA ASN A 76 16.28 -8.43 7.69
C ASN A 76 17.15 -7.25 8.16
N THR A 77 17.10 -6.14 7.45
CA THR A 77 18.04 -5.02 7.65
C THR A 77 17.39 -3.75 8.16
N ALA A 78 16.10 -3.53 7.90
CA ALA A 78 15.37 -2.35 8.33
C ALA A 78 15.35 -2.19 9.87
N LYS A 79 15.60 -0.97 10.34
CA LYS A 79 15.64 -0.64 11.78
C LYS A 79 14.71 0.49 12.18
N ALA A 80 14.52 1.48 11.31
CA ALA A 80 13.64 2.59 11.60
C ALA A 80 13.11 3.23 10.32
N LYS A 81 11.94 3.86 10.42
CA LYS A 81 11.41 4.72 9.35
C LYS A 81 12.22 6.03 9.31
N GLY A 82 12.60 6.46 8.10
CA GLY A 82 13.03 7.83 7.88
C GLY A 82 11.82 8.79 7.84
N LYS A 83 12.08 10.06 7.62
CA LYS A 83 11.06 11.12 7.64
C LYS A 83 10.42 11.36 6.28
N TYR A 84 11.20 11.17 5.19
CA TYR A 84 10.71 11.49 3.85
C TYR A 84 9.61 10.54 3.39
N ARG A 85 8.52 11.12 2.88
CA ARG A 85 7.38 10.42 2.29
C ARG A 85 6.83 11.22 1.12
N LEU A 86 6.69 10.59 -0.03
CA LEU A 86 5.92 11.11 -1.14
C LEU A 86 5.01 10.00 -1.66
N PHE A 87 3.72 10.11 -1.38
CA PHE A 87 2.72 9.14 -1.80
C PHE A 87 2.18 9.43 -3.20
N VAL A 88 1.97 8.36 -3.97
CA VAL A 88 1.22 8.37 -5.23
C VAL A 88 0.16 7.28 -5.13
N THR A 89 -1.10 7.67 -4.97
CA THR A 89 -2.20 6.77 -4.64
C THR A 89 -3.19 6.68 -5.78
N ASP A 90 -3.48 5.46 -6.25
CA ASP A 90 -4.45 5.11 -7.27
C ASP A 90 -5.58 4.30 -6.65
N VAL A 91 -6.58 5.00 -6.09
CA VAL A 91 -7.72 4.36 -5.40
C VAL A 91 -8.50 3.41 -6.30
N PRO A 92 -8.84 3.77 -7.57
CA PRO A 92 -9.55 2.86 -8.47
C PRO A 92 -8.82 1.54 -8.74
N ALA A 93 -7.48 1.56 -8.74
CA ALA A 93 -6.67 0.36 -8.91
C ALA A 93 -6.39 -0.38 -7.59
N GLY A 94 -6.75 0.20 -6.44
CA GLY A 94 -6.34 -0.31 -5.14
C GLY A 94 -4.82 -0.35 -4.99
N SER A 95 -4.11 0.65 -5.54
CA SER A 95 -2.65 0.68 -5.56
C SER A 95 -2.12 1.96 -4.93
N VAL A 96 -1.02 1.84 -4.22
CA VAL A 96 -0.32 2.97 -3.65
C VAL A 96 1.19 2.77 -3.86
N ALA A 97 1.85 3.83 -4.30
CA ALA A 97 3.30 3.90 -4.32
C ALA A 97 3.78 4.97 -3.34
N VAL A 98 4.99 4.79 -2.83
CA VAL A 98 5.66 5.77 -1.99
C VAL A 98 7.14 5.84 -2.31
N LEU A 99 7.67 7.04 -2.41
CA LEU A 99 9.10 7.29 -2.25
C LEU A 99 9.35 7.63 -0.78
N ALA A 100 10.25 6.91 -0.16
CA ALA A 100 10.47 6.99 1.28
C ALA A 100 11.95 6.84 1.62
N THR A 101 12.30 7.22 2.84
CA THR A 101 13.57 6.87 3.46
C THR A 101 13.36 5.84 4.55
N ILE A 102 14.34 4.95 4.71
CA ILE A 102 14.39 3.95 5.78
C ILE A 102 15.82 3.82 6.29
N GLN A 103 15.97 3.45 7.53
CA GLN A 103 17.26 3.19 8.13
C GLN A 103 17.50 1.67 8.19
N GLU A 104 18.67 1.23 7.76
CA GLU A 104 19.07 -0.16 7.74
C GLU A 104 20.31 -0.40 8.61
N ASP A 105 20.42 -1.60 9.15
CA ASP A 105 21.62 -2.07 9.83
C ASP A 105 22.41 -2.98 8.89
N HIS A 106 23.50 -2.45 8.34
CA HIS A 106 24.47 -3.23 7.59
C HIS A 106 25.56 -3.72 8.53
N ARG A 107 25.50 -4.98 8.92
CA ARG A 107 26.36 -5.61 9.92
C ARG A 107 27.86 -5.51 9.62
N GLU A 108 28.25 -5.31 8.36
CA GLU A 108 29.65 -5.27 7.95
C GLU A 108 30.34 -3.93 8.19
N ALA A 109 29.61 -2.86 8.42
CA ALA A 109 30.19 -1.51 8.48
C ALA A 109 30.12 -0.83 9.84
N GLY A 110 29.41 -1.38 10.82
CA GLY A 110 29.21 -0.72 12.13
C GLY A 110 28.50 0.64 12.05
N ASN A 111 28.06 1.02 10.87
CA ASN A 111 27.44 2.30 10.58
C ASN A 111 25.98 2.09 10.16
N PHE A 112 25.14 2.91 10.72
CA PHE A 112 23.73 2.99 10.40
C PHE A 112 23.56 3.62 9.01
N ASN A 113 23.15 2.85 8.04
CA ASN A 113 23.01 3.31 6.67
C ASN A 113 21.54 3.52 6.34
N GLY A 114 21.18 4.73 5.92
CA GLY A 114 19.87 5.02 5.39
C GLY A 114 19.79 4.63 3.92
N SER A 115 18.61 4.19 3.50
CA SER A 115 18.31 3.83 2.12
C SER A 115 17.12 4.60 1.60
N LEU A 116 17.06 4.80 0.28
CA LEU A 116 15.88 5.29 -0.42
C LEU A 116 15.05 4.11 -0.87
N ILE A 117 13.75 4.18 -0.64
CA ILE A 117 12.81 3.13 -1.01
C ILE A 117 11.82 3.69 -2.02
N SER A 118 11.64 2.99 -3.13
CA SER A 118 10.48 3.11 -3.98
C SER A 118 9.64 1.85 -3.75
N LEU A 119 8.49 1.99 -3.10
CA LEU A 119 7.60 0.90 -2.76
C LEU A 119 6.27 1.06 -3.48
N ARG A 120 5.76 0.00 -4.10
CA ARG A 120 4.38 -0.12 -4.56
C ARG A 120 3.68 -1.26 -3.85
N LEU A 121 2.51 -0.98 -3.30
CA LEU A 121 1.59 -2.00 -2.79
C LEU A 121 0.36 -2.07 -3.68
N ARG A 122 -0.15 -3.27 -3.88
CA ARG A 122 -1.50 -3.51 -4.38
C ARG A 122 -2.34 -4.12 -3.28
N VAL A 123 -3.48 -3.52 -3.03
CA VAL A 123 -4.42 -3.92 -1.99
C VAL A 123 -5.72 -4.36 -2.65
N LYS A 124 -6.16 -5.56 -2.32
CA LYS A 124 -7.46 -6.12 -2.71
C LYS A 124 -8.12 -6.72 -1.47
N ASP A 125 -9.39 -6.46 -1.29
CA ASP A 125 -10.16 -6.97 -0.14
C ASP A 125 -9.45 -6.66 1.21
N ARG A 126 -8.85 -5.45 1.31
CA ARG A 126 -8.06 -4.96 2.46
C ARG A 126 -6.83 -5.82 2.81
N GLN A 127 -6.36 -6.65 1.88
CA GLN A 127 -5.13 -7.41 1.99
C GLN A 127 -4.12 -6.96 0.93
N ILE A 128 -2.85 -6.93 1.28
CA ILE A 128 -1.76 -6.67 0.34
C ILE A 128 -1.55 -7.92 -0.51
N THR A 129 -1.74 -7.79 -1.81
CA THR A 129 -1.59 -8.89 -2.79
C THR A 129 -0.30 -8.82 -3.57
N GLU A 130 0.26 -7.61 -3.72
CA GLU A 130 1.55 -7.39 -4.38
C GLU A 130 2.37 -6.37 -3.59
N ILE A 131 3.64 -6.65 -3.50
CA ILE A 131 4.68 -5.77 -2.94
C ILE A 131 5.80 -5.72 -3.97
N GLU A 132 6.07 -4.54 -4.49
CA GLU A 132 7.23 -4.28 -5.34
C GLU A 132 8.03 -3.16 -4.70
N GLN A 133 9.29 -3.43 -4.41
CA GLN A 133 10.16 -2.40 -3.85
C GLN A 133 11.52 -2.38 -4.53
N ILE A 134 12.07 -1.19 -4.61
CA ILE A 134 13.45 -0.93 -5.01
C ILE A 134 14.10 -0.28 -3.81
N VAL A 135 15.20 -0.86 -3.36
CA VAL A 135 15.95 -0.40 -2.21
C VAL A 135 17.29 0.15 -2.71
N PHE A 136 17.38 1.47 -2.81
CA PHE A 136 18.61 2.11 -3.25
C PHE A 136 19.53 2.36 -2.05
N ARG A 137 20.59 1.60 -2.01
CA ARG A 137 21.70 1.72 -1.07
C ARG A 137 22.85 2.41 -1.81
N PHE A 138 23.50 3.37 -1.19
CA PHE A 138 24.58 4.15 -1.82
C PHE A 138 25.88 3.33 -1.82
N PRO A 139 26.19 2.55 -2.86
CA PRO A 139 27.23 1.53 -2.81
C PRO A 139 28.66 2.09 -2.75
N ASN A 140 28.84 3.34 -3.20
CA ASN A 140 30.14 4.00 -3.27
C ASN A 140 30.33 5.07 -2.19
N GLU A 141 29.38 5.21 -1.29
CA GLU A 141 29.43 6.18 -0.22
C GLU A 141 29.51 5.46 1.13
N THR A 142 30.55 5.70 1.88
CA THR A 142 30.75 5.18 3.23
C THR A 142 30.87 6.31 4.25
N GLY A 143 30.53 6.01 5.49
CA GLY A 143 30.72 6.95 6.59
C GLY A 143 29.96 8.26 6.41
N GLU A 144 30.65 9.40 6.54
CA GLU A 144 30.04 10.72 6.54
C GLU A 144 29.41 11.12 5.19
N ALA A 145 29.98 10.67 4.05
CA ALA A 145 29.43 10.99 2.73
C ALA A 145 28.05 10.39 2.55
N HIS A 146 27.89 9.12 2.89
CA HIS A 146 26.60 8.42 2.89
C HIS A 146 25.59 9.09 3.81
N ASN A 147 26.00 9.39 5.04
CA ASN A 147 25.13 10.04 6.01
C ASN A 147 24.67 11.43 5.54
N ARG A 148 25.52 12.21 4.87
CA ARG A 148 25.14 13.52 4.30
C ARG A 148 24.07 13.37 3.22
N THR A 149 24.24 12.44 2.28
CA THR A 149 23.27 12.23 1.18
C THR A 149 21.94 11.73 1.72
N TYR A 150 21.97 10.73 2.59
CA TYR A 150 20.76 10.25 3.25
C TYR A 150 20.05 11.36 4.02
N ASN A 151 20.76 12.08 4.88
CA ASN A 151 20.16 13.14 5.70
C ASN A 151 19.59 14.27 4.86
N ARG A 152 20.22 14.60 3.73
CA ARG A 152 19.67 15.60 2.80
C ARG A 152 18.34 15.17 2.23
N VAL A 153 18.21 13.91 1.80
CA VAL A 153 16.94 13.38 1.26
C VAL A 153 15.92 13.20 2.37
N ASP A 154 16.31 12.66 3.52
CA ASP A 154 15.43 12.41 4.65
C ASP A 154 14.77 13.69 5.21
N ASN A 155 15.48 14.80 5.11
CA ASN A 155 14.99 16.12 5.54
C ASN A 155 14.53 17.01 4.37
N MET A 156 14.45 16.48 3.15
CA MET A 156 14.01 17.23 1.97
C MET A 156 12.50 17.51 2.06
N ALA A 157 12.13 18.75 1.83
CA ALA A 157 10.74 19.08 1.63
C ALA A 157 10.25 18.57 0.27
N THR A 158 9.08 17.97 0.22
CA THR A 158 8.44 17.63 -1.04
C THR A 158 8.19 18.91 -1.85
N HIS A 159 8.59 18.91 -3.12
CA HIS A 159 8.40 20.08 -3.96
C HIS A 159 6.90 20.43 -4.07
N PRO A 160 6.52 21.72 -3.92
CA PRO A 160 5.11 22.13 -3.86
C PRO A 160 4.25 21.66 -5.04
N LEU A 161 4.83 21.52 -6.24
CA LEU A 161 4.09 20.99 -7.41
C LEU A 161 3.53 19.59 -7.21
N TYR A 162 4.19 18.74 -6.38
CA TYR A 162 3.67 17.40 -6.07
C TYR A 162 2.53 17.40 -5.05
N LEU A 163 2.36 18.52 -4.35
CA LEU A 163 1.32 18.70 -3.34
C LEU A 163 0.13 19.51 -3.86
N GLN A 164 0.28 20.08 -5.07
CA GLN A 164 -0.76 20.88 -5.68
C GLN A 164 -1.91 19.99 -6.18
N GLU A 165 -3.11 20.27 -5.74
CA GLU A 165 -4.30 19.64 -6.28
C GLU A 165 -4.63 20.23 -7.66
N ILE A 166 -4.72 19.37 -8.67
CA ILE A 166 -5.16 19.76 -10.02
C ILE A 166 -6.68 19.91 -10.03
N PRO A 167 -7.23 21.06 -10.45
CA PRO A 167 -8.67 21.24 -10.58
C PRO A 167 -9.32 20.16 -11.44
N ALA A 168 -10.52 19.73 -11.10
CA ALA A 168 -11.19 18.58 -11.74
C ALA A 168 -11.28 18.73 -13.28
N GLY A 169 -11.53 19.95 -13.78
CA GLY A 169 -11.61 20.24 -15.22
C GLY A 169 -10.26 20.25 -15.96
N GLU A 170 -9.15 20.25 -15.24
CA GLU A 170 -7.79 20.25 -15.80
C GLU A 170 -7.10 18.88 -15.67
N ARG A 171 -7.75 17.93 -15.01
CA ARG A 171 -7.18 16.59 -14.79
C ARG A 171 -7.18 15.80 -16.09
N LEU A 172 -6.05 15.21 -16.40
CA LEU A 172 -5.96 14.21 -17.47
C LEU A 172 -6.77 12.96 -17.09
N SER A 173 -7.35 12.32 -18.09
CA SER A 173 -7.95 11.00 -17.92
C SER A 173 -6.88 9.97 -17.52
N ARG A 174 -7.30 8.84 -16.94
CA ARG A 174 -6.39 7.75 -16.60
C ARG A 174 -5.57 7.26 -17.80
N SER A 175 -6.19 7.14 -18.98
CA SER A 175 -5.50 6.71 -20.20
C SER A 175 -4.44 7.72 -20.66
N GLU A 176 -4.73 9.00 -20.56
CA GLU A 176 -3.77 10.06 -20.88
C GLU A 176 -2.58 10.04 -19.89
N LEU A 177 -2.84 9.89 -18.59
CA LEU A 177 -1.77 9.77 -17.59
C LEU A 177 -0.86 8.56 -17.87
N ILE A 178 -1.42 7.40 -18.20
CA ILE A 178 -0.66 6.21 -18.57
C ILE A 178 0.16 6.47 -19.84
N SER A 179 -0.44 7.12 -20.84
CA SER A 179 0.26 7.50 -22.09
C SER A 179 1.44 8.44 -21.82
N GLN A 180 1.27 9.44 -20.93
CA GLN A 180 2.36 10.34 -20.57
C GLN A 180 3.48 9.60 -19.83
N GLY A 181 3.15 8.73 -18.88
CA GLY A 181 4.14 7.91 -18.16
C GLY A 181 4.94 7.00 -19.11
N ASN A 182 4.30 6.42 -20.09
CA ASN A 182 4.95 5.55 -21.08
C ASN A 182 5.93 6.29 -22.00
N LYS A 183 5.81 7.60 -22.18
CA LYS A 183 6.76 8.40 -22.99
C LYS A 183 8.18 8.34 -22.44
N TYR A 184 8.34 8.19 -21.15
CA TYR A 184 9.67 7.99 -20.53
C TYR A 184 10.35 6.75 -21.11
N PHE A 185 9.65 5.61 -21.11
CA PHE A 185 10.21 4.34 -21.60
C PHE A 185 10.43 4.34 -23.11
N THR A 186 9.50 4.91 -23.89
CA THR A 186 9.67 5.03 -25.35
C THR A 186 10.79 6.00 -25.72
N GLY A 187 11.07 7.01 -24.89
CA GLY A 187 12.21 7.90 -25.05
C GLY A 187 13.56 7.23 -24.83
N LEU A 188 13.63 6.23 -23.95
CA LEU A 188 14.86 5.47 -23.69
C LEU A 188 15.18 4.42 -24.77
N GLN A 189 14.21 4.09 -25.64
CA GLN A 189 14.40 3.12 -26.75
C GLN A 189 15.00 3.73 -28.03
N LYS A 190 15.21 5.04 -28.06
CA LYS A 190 15.83 5.78 -29.16
C LYS A 190 17.30 6.04 -28.92
#